data_ddb22d7c42467cbdf6009dbdba515dc0
#
_entry.id   ddb22d7c42467cbdf6009dbdba515dc0
#
_cell.length_a   1.000
_cell.length_b   1.000
_cell.length_c   1.000
_cell.angle_alpha   90.00
_cell.angle_beta   90.00
_cell.angle_gamma   90.00
#
_symmetry.space_group_name_H-M   'P 1'
#
loop_
_entity.id
_entity.type
_entity.pdbx_description
1 polymer ?
#
loop_
_entity_poly.entity_id
_entity_poly.type
_entity_poly.pdbx_seq_one_letter_code
_entity_poly.pdbx_strand_id
1 'polypeptide(L)'
;GIECVAKRAEISTHALQGLYGELDRERLSDDLLRGVAFEAADATQYSSLDYSHLYMFDRVFSHCTLAALAKVLQRSSFYVMISSRKPQVWWDVGLHKVQPVAKMRFKTTGREGCTAFIYINKDFIPPGSEQRVPE
;
A
#
# COMPACT_ATOMS: atom_id res chain seq x y z
N GLY A 1 8.31 3.20 1.97
CA GLY A 1 7.91 1.78 1.89
C GLY A 1 8.42 0.98 3.07
N ILE A 2 7.70 -0.06 3.43
CA ILE A 2 8.04 -0.97 4.53
C ILE A 2 8.27 -2.36 3.92
N GLU A 3 9.42 -2.96 4.18
CA GLU A 3 9.80 -4.29 3.70
C GLU A 3 10.40 -5.10 4.85
N CYS A 4 9.84 -6.26 5.14
CA CYS A 4 10.31 -7.11 6.24
C CYS A 4 11.63 -7.86 5.94
N VAL A 5 11.98 -8.02 4.66
CA VAL A 5 13.26 -8.62 4.26
C VAL A 5 14.32 -7.54 4.14
N ALA A 6 15.26 -7.48 5.09
CA ALA A 6 16.27 -6.42 5.17
C ALA A 6 17.04 -6.25 3.84
N LYS A 7 17.40 -7.34 3.16
CA LYS A 7 18.10 -7.27 1.87
C LYS A 7 17.28 -6.59 0.77
N ARG A 8 15.96 -6.77 0.75
CA ARG A 8 15.08 -6.10 -0.21
C ARG A 8 14.93 -4.61 0.11
N ALA A 9 14.84 -4.25 1.39
CA ALA A 9 14.84 -2.85 1.81
C ALA A 9 16.14 -2.14 1.42
N GLU A 10 17.28 -2.80 1.58
CA GLU A 10 18.59 -2.32 1.15
C GLU A 10 18.65 -2.08 -0.37
N ILE A 11 18.18 -3.03 -1.17
CA ILE A 11 18.11 -2.91 -2.63
C ILE A 11 17.21 -1.73 -3.02
N SER A 12 16.06 -1.55 -2.39
CA SER A 12 15.15 -0.44 -2.66
C SER A 12 15.80 0.91 -2.32
N THR A 13 16.50 1.01 -1.21
CA THR A 13 17.25 2.21 -0.82
C THR A 13 18.36 2.52 -1.81
N HIS A 14 19.10 1.50 -2.24
CA HIS A 14 20.17 1.67 -3.23
C HIS A 14 19.61 2.12 -4.58
N ALA A 15 18.51 1.55 -5.04
CA ALA A 15 17.83 1.97 -6.26
C ALA A 15 17.37 3.43 -6.19
N LEU A 16 16.83 3.86 -5.05
CA LEU A 16 16.42 5.25 -4.83
C LEU A 16 17.63 6.21 -4.92
N GLN A 17 18.76 5.85 -4.32
CA GLN A 17 20.02 6.63 -4.43
C GLN A 17 20.50 6.75 -5.88
N GLY A 18 20.37 5.66 -6.66
CA GLY A 18 20.67 5.67 -8.10
C GLY A 18 19.79 6.64 -8.87
N LEU A 19 18.49 6.69 -8.57
CA LEU A 19 17.55 7.63 -9.20
C LEU A 19 17.89 9.09 -8.87
N TYR A 20 18.27 9.41 -7.65
CA TYR A 20 18.75 10.75 -7.30
C TYR A 20 19.98 11.16 -8.13
N GLY A 21 20.93 10.24 -8.30
CA GLY A 21 22.12 10.50 -9.15
C GLY A 21 21.78 10.74 -10.61
N GLU A 22 20.78 10.06 -11.17
CA GLU A 22 20.30 10.29 -12.55
C GLU A 22 19.62 11.66 -12.67
N LEU A 23 18.74 12.03 -11.74
CA LEU A 23 18.07 13.32 -11.74
C LEU A 23 19.07 14.47 -11.68
N ASP A 24 20.13 14.35 -10.87
CA ASP A 24 21.20 15.35 -10.77
C ASP A 24 21.98 15.47 -12.08
N ARG A 25 22.33 14.35 -12.71
CA ARG A 25 22.99 14.34 -14.03
C ARG A 25 22.17 14.99 -15.13
N GLU A 26 20.87 14.75 -15.15
CA GLU A 26 19.94 15.33 -16.13
C GLU A 26 19.48 16.74 -15.76
N ARG A 27 19.94 17.28 -14.64
CA ARG A 27 19.52 18.58 -14.09
C ARG A 27 18.01 18.70 -13.91
N LEU A 28 17.37 17.59 -13.58
CA LEU A 28 15.97 17.54 -13.25
C LEU A 28 15.77 17.84 -11.76
N SER A 29 14.59 18.34 -11.42
CA SER A 29 14.23 18.56 -10.02
C SER A 29 14.11 17.25 -9.28
N ASP A 30 14.69 17.15 -8.08
CA ASP A 30 14.54 16.02 -7.16
C ASP A 30 13.18 16.04 -6.40
N ASP A 31 12.35 17.05 -6.64
CA ASP A 31 11.04 17.21 -6.00
C ASP A 31 10.13 16.00 -6.22
N LEU A 32 10.28 15.29 -7.35
CA LEU A 32 9.52 14.06 -7.65
C LEU A 32 9.80 12.93 -6.69
N LEU A 33 10.99 12.88 -6.08
CA LEU A 33 11.42 11.83 -5.14
C LEU A 33 11.50 12.33 -3.68
N ARG A 34 11.14 13.60 -3.45
CA ARG A 34 11.17 14.18 -2.12
C ARG A 34 10.23 13.43 -1.17
N GLY A 35 10.75 13.05 -0.01
CA GLY A 35 10.00 12.31 1.00
C GLY A 35 9.83 10.81 0.71
N VAL A 36 10.46 10.25 -0.33
CA VAL A 36 10.52 8.80 -0.54
C VAL A 36 11.56 8.19 0.40
N ALA A 37 11.16 7.17 1.14
CA ALA A 37 12.03 6.41 2.02
C ALA A 37 11.60 4.94 2.07
N PHE A 38 12.54 4.05 2.38
CA PHE A 38 12.31 2.63 2.61
C PHE A 38 12.82 2.22 3.99
N GLU A 39 12.06 1.38 4.66
CA GLU A 39 12.35 0.90 6.01
C GLU A 39 12.36 -0.63 6.03
N ALA A 40 13.39 -1.22 6.63
CA ALA A 40 13.43 -2.64 6.94
C ALA A 40 12.66 -2.89 8.24
N ALA A 41 11.40 -3.26 8.14
CA ALA A 41 10.53 -3.48 9.30
C ALA A 41 9.38 -4.42 8.97
N ASP A 42 8.76 -4.98 9.99
CA ASP A 42 7.54 -5.76 9.89
C ASP A 42 6.30 -4.87 10.11
N ALA A 43 5.53 -4.66 9.07
CA ALA A 43 4.33 -3.83 9.11
C ALA A 43 3.28 -4.33 10.11
N THR A 44 3.29 -5.63 10.45
CA THR A 44 2.36 -6.20 11.44
C THR A 44 2.67 -5.78 12.88
N GLN A 45 3.86 -5.23 13.12
CA GLN A 45 4.32 -4.78 14.44
C GLN A 45 4.06 -3.30 14.72
N TYR A 46 3.55 -2.57 13.73
CA TYR A 46 3.18 -1.17 13.91
C TYR A 46 1.90 -1.04 14.75
N SER A 47 1.79 0.04 15.51
CA SER A 47 0.55 0.36 16.22
C SER A 47 -0.55 0.79 15.24
N SER A 48 -0.18 1.56 14.22
CA SER A 48 -1.03 2.00 13.12
C SER A 48 -0.19 2.33 11.88
N LEU A 49 -0.84 2.42 10.73
CA LEU A 49 -0.27 2.85 9.44
C LEU A 49 -1.08 4.06 8.95
N ASP A 50 -0.83 5.23 9.54
CA ASP A 50 -1.61 6.44 9.32
C ASP A 50 -1.10 7.21 8.09
N TYR A 51 -1.18 6.57 6.93
CA TYR A 51 -0.88 7.14 5.63
C TYR A 51 -2.18 7.35 4.84
N SER A 52 -2.27 8.40 4.04
CA SER A 52 -3.47 8.65 3.22
C SER A 52 -3.77 7.52 2.24
N HIS A 53 -2.74 6.96 1.61
CA HIS A 53 -2.83 5.88 0.63
C HIS A 53 -1.90 4.73 1.01
N LEU A 54 -2.43 3.52 1.00
CA LEU A 54 -1.70 2.29 1.24
C LEU A 54 -1.70 1.43 -0.02
N TYR A 55 -0.54 0.97 -0.42
CA TYR A 55 -0.38 -0.03 -1.46
C TYR A 55 0.31 -1.26 -0.89
N MET A 56 -0.26 -2.43 -1.13
CA MET A 56 0.30 -3.70 -0.68
C MET A 56 0.40 -4.68 -1.83
N PHE A 57 1.58 -5.24 -2.02
CA PHE A 57 1.75 -6.42 -2.85
C PHE A 57 1.62 -7.67 -1.97
N ASP A 58 0.38 -7.95 -1.58
CA ASP A 58 0.00 -8.92 -0.55
C ASP A 58 -0.35 -10.32 -1.10
N ARG A 59 -0.07 -10.55 -2.37
CA ARG A 59 -0.43 -11.81 -3.05
C ARG A 59 0.14 -13.06 -2.38
N VAL A 60 1.33 -12.93 -1.79
CA VAL A 60 2.06 -14.04 -1.15
C VAL A 60 1.90 -14.07 0.37
N PHE A 61 1.14 -13.16 0.95
CA PHE A 61 0.97 -13.12 2.40
C PHE A 61 0.15 -14.30 2.90
N SER A 62 0.59 -14.92 3.99
CA SER A 62 -0.15 -15.97 4.66
C SER A 62 -1.43 -15.43 5.32
N HIS A 63 -2.36 -16.31 5.63
CA HIS A 63 -3.57 -15.93 6.38
C HIS A 63 -3.22 -15.29 7.74
N CYS A 64 -2.21 -15.80 8.45
CA CYS A 64 -1.75 -15.22 9.71
C CYS A 64 -1.21 -13.80 9.53
N THR A 65 -0.45 -13.54 8.45
CA THR A 65 0.05 -12.21 8.12
C THR A 65 -1.09 -11.25 7.81
N LEU A 66 -2.07 -11.68 7.01
CA LEU A 66 -3.25 -10.87 6.69
C LEU A 66 -4.07 -10.55 7.95
N ALA A 67 -4.27 -11.52 8.84
CA ALA A 67 -4.98 -11.30 10.10
C ALA A 67 -4.25 -10.31 11.03
N ALA A 68 -2.91 -10.40 11.10
CA ALA A 68 -2.10 -9.46 11.87
C ALA A 68 -2.15 -8.05 11.27
N LEU A 69 -2.02 -7.92 9.94
CA LEU A 69 -2.16 -6.64 9.25
C LEU A 69 -3.57 -6.04 9.41
N ALA A 70 -4.62 -6.87 9.33
CA ALA A 70 -5.98 -6.41 9.54
C ALA A 70 -6.17 -5.71 10.88
N LYS A 71 -5.53 -6.21 11.94
CA LYS A 71 -5.55 -5.57 13.27
C LYS A 71 -4.88 -4.20 13.27
N VAL A 72 -3.75 -4.06 12.56
CA VAL A 72 -3.06 -2.77 12.41
C VAL A 72 -3.91 -1.80 11.58
N LEU A 73 -4.39 -2.26 10.43
CA LEU A 73 -5.21 -1.47 9.51
C LEU A 73 -6.53 -1.03 10.15
N GLN A 74 -7.14 -1.87 11.00
CA GLN A 74 -8.37 -1.52 11.71
C GLN A 74 -8.18 -0.32 12.65
N ARG A 75 -6.97 -0.09 13.16
CA ARG A 75 -6.59 1.06 13.99
C ARG A 75 -6.06 2.26 13.20
N SER A 76 -5.82 2.08 11.89
CA SER A 76 -5.16 3.07 11.04
C SER A 76 -6.16 4.03 10.38
N SER A 77 -5.73 5.25 10.10
CA SER A 77 -6.55 6.35 9.55
C SER A 77 -6.31 6.61 8.05
N PHE A 78 -6.05 5.56 7.26
CA PHE A 78 -5.88 5.69 5.82
C PHE A 78 -7.20 6.03 5.11
N TYR A 79 -7.13 6.60 3.90
CA TYR A 79 -8.29 6.85 3.04
C TYR A 79 -8.47 5.76 1.99
N VAL A 80 -7.39 5.37 1.32
CA VAL A 80 -7.41 4.42 0.21
C VAL A 80 -6.42 3.30 0.47
N MET A 81 -6.82 2.08 0.15
CA MET A 81 -5.97 0.90 0.21
C MET A 81 -6.06 0.15 -1.13
N ILE A 82 -4.91 -0.24 -1.67
CA ILE A 82 -4.82 -1.10 -2.85
C ILE A 82 -4.22 -2.43 -2.42
N SER A 83 -4.91 -3.52 -2.76
CA SER A 83 -4.56 -4.88 -2.37
C SER A 83 -4.88 -5.86 -3.49
N SER A 84 -4.16 -6.96 -3.59
CA SER A 84 -4.47 -8.05 -4.52
C SER A 84 -5.53 -9.01 -3.96
N ARG A 85 -5.96 -8.83 -2.72
CA ARG A 85 -6.93 -9.68 -2.06
C ARG A 85 -8.35 -9.21 -2.29
N LYS A 86 -9.26 -10.19 -2.52
CA LYS A 86 -10.69 -9.96 -2.65
C LYS A 86 -11.28 -9.41 -1.34
N PRO A 87 -12.39 -8.66 -1.40
CA PRO A 87 -13.02 -8.09 -0.21
C PRO A 87 -13.32 -9.11 0.89
N GLN A 88 -13.83 -10.27 0.52
CA GLN A 88 -14.15 -11.32 1.48
C GLN A 88 -12.96 -11.73 2.34
N VAL A 89 -11.76 -11.80 1.76
CA VAL A 89 -10.53 -12.18 2.49
C VAL A 89 -10.24 -11.17 3.61
N TRP A 90 -10.37 -9.87 3.34
CA TRP A 90 -10.16 -8.83 4.34
C TRP A 90 -11.24 -8.84 5.42
N TRP A 91 -12.48 -9.04 5.03
CA TRP A 91 -13.60 -9.11 5.98
C TRP A 91 -13.48 -10.33 6.90
N ASP A 92 -13.10 -11.49 6.36
CA ASP A 92 -12.90 -12.73 7.12
C ASP A 92 -11.79 -12.61 8.18
N VAL A 93 -10.78 -11.77 7.94
CA VAL A 93 -9.72 -11.50 8.93
C VAL A 93 -10.01 -10.27 9.81
N GLY A 94 -11.21 -9.69 9.72
CA GLY A 94 -11.70 -8.67 10.65
C GLY A 94 -11.50 -7.22 10.19
N LEU A 95 -11.10 -6.96 8.94
CA LEU A 95 -11.01 -5.60 8.41
C LEU A 95 -12.33 -5.20 7.75
N HIS A 96 -13.31 -4.79 8.57
CA HIS A 96 -14.68 -4.50 8.11
C HIS A 96 -14.90 -3.06 7.63
N LYS A 97 -14.00 -2.13 7.95
CA LYS A 97 -14.14 -0.72 7.59
C LYS A 97 -13.76 -0.40 6.15
N VAL A 98 -13.26 -1.39 5.40
CA VAL A 98 -12.90 -1.22 3.99
C VAL A 98 -14.05 -1.62 3.07
N GLN A 99 -14.26 -0.79 2.04
CA GLN A 99 -15.25 -1.03 1.00
C GLN A 99 -14.57 -1.04 -0.37
N PRO A 100 -14.76 -2.08 -1.19
CA PRO A 100 -14.21 -2.10 -2.53
C PRO A 100 -14.98 -1.10 -3.40
N VAL A 101 -14.26 -0.28 -4.15
CA VAL A 101 -14.84 0.71 -5.08
C VAL A 101 -14.44 0.49 -6.52
N ALA A 102 -13.34 -0.22 -6.75
CA ALA A 102 -12.89 -0.57 -8.10
C ALA A 102 -12.01 -1.82 -8.07
N LYS A 103 -11.86 -2.44 -9.24
CA LYS A 103 -10.84 -3.45 -9.50
C LYS A 103 -10.17 -3.16 -10.83
N MET A 104 -8.89 -3.46 -10.93
CA MET A 104 -8.13 -3.31 -12.17
C MET A 104 -7.21 -4.50 -12.38
N ARG A 105 -6.99 -4.83 -13.64
CA ARG A 105 -5.96 -5.81 -14.03
C ARG A 105 -4.69 -5.07 -14.42
N PHE A 106 -3.57 -5.59 -13.99
CA PHE A 106 -2.27 -5.05 -14.36
C PHE A 106 -1.29 -6.19 -14.65
N LYS A 107 -0.28 -5.86 -15.45
CA LYS A 107 0.80 -6.79 -15.75
C LYS A 107 1.90 -6.63 -14.71
N THR A 108 2.48 -7.75 -14.32
CA THR A 108 3.70 -7.80 -13.51
C THR A 108 4.86 -8.27 -14.38
N THR A 109 6.05 -8.30 -13.83
CA THR A 109 7.23 -8.88 -14.49
C THR A 109 7.09 -10.39 -14.76
N GLY A 110 6.12 -11.05 -14.11
CA GLY A 110 5.70 -12.42 -14.42
C GLY A 110 4.76 -12.48 -15.62
N ARG A 111 4.57 -13.69 -16.18
CA ARG A 111 3.69 -13.91 -17.34
C ARG A 111 2.21 -13.79 -17.01
N GLU A 112 1.83 -13.91 -15.75
CA GLU A 112 0.44 -13.84 -15.30
C GLU A 112 0.06 -12.41 -14.92
N GLY A 113 -1.11 -11.97 -15.39
CA GLY A 113 -1.70 -10.71 -14.93
C GLY A 113 -2.18 -10.81 -13.49
N CYS A 114 -2.09 -9.72 -12.77
CA CYS A 114 -2.61 -9.57 -11.43
C CYS A 114 -3.88 -8.71 -11.41
N THR A 115 -4.76 -8.98 -10.46
CA THR A 115 -5.90 -8.11 -10.17
C THR A 115 -5.62 -7.37 -8.88
N ALA A 116 -5.78 -6.05 -8.91
CA ALA A 116 -5.81 -5.22 -7.71
C ALA A 116 -7.23 -4.78 -7.44
N PHE A 117 -7.58 -4.72 -6.17
CA PHE A 117 -8.80 -4.14 -5.65
C PHE A 117 -8.48 -2.83 -4.96
N ILE A 118 -9.26 -1.80 -5.25
CA ILE A 118 -9.15 -0.49 -4.63
C ILE A 118 -10.25 -0.40 -3.58
N TYR A 119 -9.85 -0.11 -2.36
CA TYR A 119 -10.71 0.02 -1.20
C TYR A 119 -10.69 1.44 -0.68
N ILE A 120 -11.82 1.93 -0.22
CA ILE A 120 -11.90 3.11 0.62
C ILE A 120 -12.13 2.70 2.09
N ASN A 121 -11.61 3.52 3.00
CA ASN A 121 -11.90 3.39 4.42
C ASN A 121 -13.17 4.18 4.74
N LYS A 122 -14.23 3.49 5.18
CA LYS A 122 -15.54 4.10 5.49
C LYS A 122 -15.49 5.07 6.67
N ASP A 123 -14.51 4.92 7.56
CA ASP A 123 -14.38 5.74 8.78
C ASP A 123 -13.59 7.04 8.52
N PHE A 124 -12.86 7.12 7.40
CA PHE A 124 -12.00 8.25 7.06
C PHE A 124 -12.23 8.69 5.62
N ILE A 125 -13.23 9.53 5.43
CA ILE A 125 -13.54 10.11 4.12
C ILE A 125 -12.79 11.45 4.01
N PRO A 126 -12.03 11.70 2.93
CA PRO A 126 -11.35 12.97 2.74
C PRO A 126 -12.32 14.14 2.76
N PRO A 127 -11.97 15.27 3.39
CA PRO A 127 -12.79 16.45 3.39
C PRO A 127 -13.19 16.89 1.97
N GLY A 128 -14.46 17.17 1.73
CA GLY A 128 -14.99 17.60 0.43
C GLY A 128 -15.30 16.48 -0.56
N SER A 129 -15.09 15.21 -0.20
CA SER A 129 -15.43 14.07 -1.06
C SER A 129 -16.84 13.50 -0.84
N GLU A 130 -17.61 14.05 0.07
CA GLU A 130 -18.93 13.56 0.49
C GLU A 130 -20.00 13.58 -0.61
N GLN A 131 -19.72 14.17 -1.78
CA GLN A 131 -20.71 14.39 -2.85
C GLN A 131 -20.59 13.43 -4.04
N ARG A 132 -19.77 12.40 -4.00
CA ARG A 132 -19.55 11.51 -5.16
C ARG A 132 -19.57 10.02 -4.82
N VAL A 133 -20.56 9.55 -4.09
CA VAL A 133 -20.91 8.13 -4.13
C VAL A 133 -22.02 7.99 -5.18
N PRO A 134 -21.76 7.43 -6.37
CA PRO A 134 -22.84 7.03 -7.26
C PRO A 134 -23.63 5.94 -6.55
N GLU A 135 -24.95 6.07 -6.53
CA GLU A 135 -25.88 5.03 -6.10
C GLU A 135 -25.66 3.72 -6.88
#